data_692aa1a8b199226c708077adeff88a4f
#
_entry.id   692aa1a8b199226c708077adeff88a4f
#
_cell.length_a   1.000
_cell.length_b   1.000
_cell.length_c   1.000
_cell.angle_alpha   90.00
_cell.angle_beta   90.00
_cell.angle_gamma   90.00
#
_symmetry.space_group_name_H-M   'P 1'
#
loop_
_entity.id
_entity.type
_entity.pdbx_description
1 polymer ?
#
loop_
_entity_poly.entity_id
_entity_poly.type
_entity_poly.pdbx_seq_one_letter_code
_entity_poly.pdbx_strand_id
1 'polypeptide(L)'
;MKKFNKLFIILLCCIGAMSVTSCLNSDGDGGIDPETYKAWLSAMYGPYYGSSSDYRYQNKIFYYYDDEEENKIKTDSILGVVVNINSLDTAFTVSNATGRVLAKQIPDTYKDLRDALESYDQPISINGKFDFTGISQNAYFTIYNTSATINNLEYSGETHDITVAFRGYPYSSGAYGRIGEYDIIEIYLRLGAIFVDDGQTPLFEYPISSQADLTKATLFLRATR
;
A
#
# COMPACT_ATOMS: atom_id res chain seq x y z
N MET A 1 5.56 -1.19 23.13
CA MET A 1 6.49 -0.67 22.11
C MET A 1 7.57 -1.69 21.68
N LYS A 2 8.27 -2.41 22.57
CA LYS A 2 9.30 -3.40 22.16
C LYS A 2 8.79 -4.62 21.36
N LYS A 3 7.50 -4.97 21.43
CA LYS A 3 6.92 -6.12 20.70
C LYS A 3 6.58 -5.81 19.23
N PHE A 4 6.34 -4.55 18.89
CA PHE A 4 6.01 -4.12 17.52
C PHE A 4 7.21 -4.21 16.57
N ASN A 5 8.41 -3.84 17.06
CA ASN A 5 9.63 -3.93 16.28
C ASN A 5 10.01 -5.38 15.90
N LYS A 6 9.65 -6.37 16.74
CA LYS A 6 9.95 -7.77 16.43
C LYS A 6 9.07 -8.33 15.31
N LEU A 7 7.79 -7.92 15.27
CA LEU A 7 6.87 -8.35 14.21
C LEU A 7 7.27 -7.74 12.86
N PHE A 8 7.69 -6.48 12.86
CA PHE A 8 8.15 -5.77 11.67
C PHE A 8 9.46 -6.35 11.11
N ILE A 9 10.39 -6.73 11.99
CA ILE A 9 11.66 -7.36 11.59
C ILE A 9 11.44 -8.75 11.00
N ILE A 10 10.49 -9.52 11.53
CA ILE A 10 10.16 -10.85 10.99
C ILE A 10 9.55 -10.74 9.61
N LEU A 11 8.69 -9.75 9.37
CA LEU A 11 8.07 -9.52 8.07
C LEU A 11 9.07 -9.02 7.02
N LEU A 12 9.98 -8.11 7.42
CA LEU A 12 11.04 -7.63 6.54
C LEU A 12 12.05 -8.75 6.17
N CYS A 13 12.33 -9.67 7.10
CA CYS A 13 13.16 -10.85 6.83
C CYS A 13 12.49 -11.82 5.85
N CYS A 14 11.16 -11.92 5.84
CA CYS A 14 10.45 -12.77 4.87
C CYS A 14 10.55 -12.22 3.45
N ILE A 15 10.57 -10.91 3.27
CA ILE A 15 10.75 -10.26 1.95
C ILE A 15 12.20 -10.41 1.45
N GLY A 16 13.19 -10.35 2.34
CA GLY A 16 14.61 -10.50 2.01
C GLY A 16 15.04 -11.94 1.69
N ALA A 17 14.30 -12.94 2.15
CA ALA A 17 14.63 -14.35 1.93
C ALA A 17 14.12 -14.92 0.59
N MET A 18 13.38 -14.12 -0.19
CA MET A 18 12.77 -14.57 -1.45
C MET A 18 13.69 -14.57 -2.67
N SER A 19 14.97 -14.31 -2.49
CA SER A 19 15.89 -14.29 -3.63
C SER A 19 16.37 -15.67 -4.11
N VAL A 20 16.03 -16.75 -3.43
CA VAL A 20 16.46 -18.10 -3.87
C VAL A 20 15.49 -19.18 -3.43
N THR A 21 14.58 -19.56 -4.27
CA THR A 21 14.24 -20.95 -4.61
C THR A 21 13.08 -20.95 -5.59
N SER A 22 13.37 -20.58 -6.81
CA SER A 22 12.65 -21.10 -7.96
C SER A 22 13.12 -22.55 -8.16
N CYS A 23 12.66 -23.44 -7.32
CA CYS A 23 12.73 -24.87 -7.56
C CYS A 23 11.32 -25.38 -7.74
N LEU A 24 10.79 -25.22 -8.91
CA LEU A 24 9.66 -26.00 -9.38
C LEU A 24 10.03 -26.68 -10.67
N ASN A 25 10.14 -27.99 -10.59
CA ASN A 25 10.12 -28.88 -11.73
C ASN A 25 8.90 -28.57 -12.59
N SER A 26 9.16 -28.13 -13.78
CA SER A 26 8.44 -28.59 -14.97
C SER A 26 9.05 -27.95 -16.21
N ASP A 27 9.06 -28.68 -17.27
CA ASP A 27 9.60 -28.38 -18.57
C ASP A 27 9.31 -26.95 -19.05
N GLY A 28 10.33 -26.08 -19.11
CA GLY A 28 10.46 -24.93 -19.98
C GLY A 28 9.42 -23.80 -19.80
N ASP A 29 9.79 -22.78 -19.12
CA ASP A 29 9.24 -21.46 -18.87
C ASP A 29 8.73 -21.34 -17.41
N GLY A 30 9.52 -20.67 -16.56
CA GLY A 30 9.27 -20.56 -15.11
C GLY A 30 8.04 -19.73 -14.69
N GLY A 31 6.90 -19.91 -15.36
CA GLY A 31 5.63 -19.28 -15.05
C GLY A 31 4.83 -20.03 -14.00
N ILE A 32 3.94 -19.33 -13.31
CA ILE A 32 2.97 -19.94 -12.40
C ILE A 32 1.97 -20.73 -13.24
N ASP A 33 1.71 -21.99 -12.83
CA ASP A 33 0.70 -22.83 -13.48
C ASP A 33 -0.67 -22.12 -13.52
N PRO A 34 -1.37 -22.12 -14.68
CA PRO A 34 -2.63 -21.38 -14.85
C PRO A 34 -3.76 -21.78 -13.89
N GLU A 35 -3.84 -23.05 -13.49
CA GLU A 35 -4.86 -23.51 -12.56
C GLU A 35 -4.54 -23.04 -11.14
N THR A 36 -3.28 -23.13 -10.75
CA THR A 36 -2.77 -22.57 -9.50
C THR A 36 -2.99 -21.07 -9.44
N TYR A 37 -2.69 -20.35 -10.51
CA TYR A 37 -2.95 -18.91 -10.63
C TYR A 37 -4.43 -18.57 -10.37
N LYS A 38 -5.34 -19.27 -11.06
CA LYS A 38 -6.80 -19.08 -10.91
C LYS A 38 -7.29 -19.43 -9.51
N ALA A 39 -6.77 -20.50 -8.92
CA ALA A 39 -7.15 -20.91 -7.58
C ALA A 39 -6.80 -19.84 -6.53
N TRP A 40 -5.60 -19.27 -6.60
CA TRP A 40 -5.18 -18.20 -5.70
C TRP A 40 -5.94 -16.89 -5.93
N LEU A 41 -6.20 -16.53 -7.19
CA LEU A 41 -7.05 -15.40 -7.52
C LEU A 41 -8.46 -15.55 -6.93
N SER A 42 -9.04 -16.74 -7.07
CA SER A 42 -10.35 -17.05 -6.48
C SER A 42 -10.32 -16.99 -4.96
N ALA A 43 -9.25 -17.49 -4.33
CA ALA A 43 -9.07 -17.43 -2.88
C ALA A 43 -8.93 -15.98 -2.36
N MET A 44 -8.31 -15.10 -3.12
CA MET A 44 -8.17 -13.69 -2.74
C MET A 44 -9.43 -12.84 -2.98
N TYR A 45 -10.33 -13.28 -3.85
CA TYR A 45 -11.47 -12.50 -4.32
C TYR A 45 -12.39 -12.03 -3.18
N GLY A 46 -12.84 -10.78 -3.29
CA GLY A 46 -13.86 -10.18 -2.46
C GLY A 46 -13.33 -9.16 -1.45
N PRO A 47 -14.24 -8.69 -0.58
CA PRO A 47 -13.91 -7.66 0.39
C PRO A 47 -13.26 -8.21 1.65
N TYR A 48 -12.33 -7.42 2.21
CA TYR A 48 -11.68 -7.61 3.49
C TYR A 48 -12.13 -6.47 4.41
N TYR A 49 -13.01 -6.77 5.35
CA TYR A 49 -13.58 -5.77 6.28
C TYR A 49 -12.81 -5.68 7.60
N GLY A 50 -11.99 -6.67 7.91
CA GLY A 50 -11.34 -6.78 9.21
C GLY A 50 -12.28 -7.24 10.32
N SER A 51 -11.71 -7.54 11.48
CA SER A 51 -12.48 -7.86 12.68
C SER A 51 -12.88 -6.59 13.42
N SER A 52 -14.15 -6.48 13.83
CA SER A 52 -14.61 -5.41 14.70
C SER A 52 -14.27 -5.66 16.18
N SER A 53 -14.04 -6.91 16.57
CA SER A 53 -13.85 -7.33 17.96
C SER A 53 -12.40 -7.62 18.34
N ASP A 54 -11.55 -8.00 17.38
CA ASP A 54 -10.14 -8.31 17.63
C ASP A 54 -9.22 -7.29 16.96
N TYR A 55 -8.57 -6.45 17.78
CA TYR A 55 -7.62 -5.43 17.33
C TYR A 55 -6.50 -5.98 16.43
N ARG A 56 -6.10 -7.23 16.60
CA ARG A 56 -5.03 -7.87 15.79
C ARG A 56 -5.45 -8.03 14.34
N TYR A 57 -6.75 -8.17 14.08
CA TYR A 57 -7.35 -8.43 12.77
C TYR A 57 -8.17 -7.25 12.24
N GLN A 58 -8.04 -6.07 12.85
CA GLN A 58 -8.57 -4.82 12.29
C GLN A 58 -7.74 -4.39 11.07
N ASN A 59 -8.44 -3.95 10.04
CA ASN A 59 -7.75 -3.40 8.87
C ASN A 59 -7.11 -2.06 9.17
N LYS A 60 -5.88 -1.87 8.68
CA LYS A 60 -5.05 -0.70 8.99
C LYS A 60 -4.22 -0.28 7.78
N ILE A 61 -4.03 1.04 7.63
CA ILE A 61 -2.92 1.59 6.85
C ILE A 61 -1.94 2.20 7.84
N PHE A 62 -0.70 1.74 7.79
CA PHE A 62 0.42 2.34 8.51
C PHE A 62 1.16 3.28 7.57
N TYR A 63 1.60 4.40 8.09
CA TYR A 63 2.42 5.38 7.39
C TYR A 63 3.51 5.93 8.31
N TYR A 64 4.57 6.41 7.70
CA TYR A 64 5.73 6.94 8.40
C TYR A 64 5.77 8.45 8.24
N TYR A 65 6.28 9.15 9.25
CA TYR A 65 6.48 10.59 9.18
C TYR A 65 7.70 11.00 10.02
N ASP A 66 8.29 12.15 9.67
CA ASP A 66 9.33 12.74 10.48
C ASP A 66 8.71 13.39 11.72
N ASP A 67 9.30 13.09 12.86
CA ASP A 67 9.08 13.85 14.07
C ASP A 67 10.29 14.79 14.23
N GLU A 68 10.05 16.07 13.93
CA GLU A 68 11.11 17.10 13.97
C GLU A 68 11.63 17.34 15.39
N GLU A 69 10.78 17.21 16.40
CA GLU A 69 11.16 17.42 17.81
C GLU A 69 12.11 16.32 18.30
N GLU A 70 11.87 15.09 17.92
CA GLU A 70 12.71 13.94 18.31
C GLU A 70 13.76 13.55 17.25
N ASN A 71 13.76 14.20 16.09
CA ASN A 71 14.61 13.87 14.95
C ASN A 71 14.59 12.35 14.61
N LYS A 72 13.38 11.80 14.56
CA LYS A 72 13.12 10.36 14.34
C LYS A 72 11.98 10.14 13.37
N ILE A 73 12.05 9.02 12.63
CA ILE A 73 10.92 8.53 11.86
C ILE A 73 9.95 7.83 12.82
N LYS A 74 8.73 8.34 12.90
CA LYS A 74 7.63 7.74 13.65
C LYS A 74 6.67 7.03 12.72
N THR A 75 5.87 6.15 13.30
CA THR A 75 4.81 5.40 12.60
C THR A 75 3.49 5.68 13.25
N ASP A 76 2.48 5.96 12.43
CA ASP A 76 1.09 6.06 12.85
C ASP A 76 0.21 5.18 11.94
N SER A 77 -1.08 5.05 12.24
CA SER A 77 -2.00 4.24 11.45
C SER A 77 -3.42 4.76 11.48
N ILE A 78 -4.14 4.51 10.40
CA ILE A 78 -5.59 4.65 10.36
C ILE A 78 -6.25 3.28 10.37
N LEU A 79 -7.43 3.21 10.97
CA LEU A 79 -8.24 2.00 11.09
C LEU A 79 -9.46 2.04 10.17
N GLY A 80 -10.10 0.89 9.95
CA GLY A 80 -11.39 0.81 9.29
C GLY A 80 -11.35 0.93 7.76
N VAL A 81 -10.17 0.78 7.17
CA VAL A 81 -10.07 0.68 5.71
C VAL A 81 -10.66 -0.64 5.23
N VAL A 82 -11.19 -0.65 4.02
CA VAL A 82 -11.70 -1.85 3.36
C VAL A 82 -10.87 -2.12 2.13
N VAL A 83 -10.38 -3.34 1.99
CA VAL A 83 -9.71 -3.80 0.76
C VAL A 83 -10.67 -4.68 -0.01
N ASN A 84 -10.85 -4.40 -1.27
CA ASN A 84 -11.64 -5.24 -2.18
C ASN A 84 -10.75 -5.73 -3.32
N ILE A 85 -10.72 -7.04 -3.51
CA ILE A 85 -9.97 -7.69 -4.61
C ILE A 85 -10.95 -8.09 -5.70
N ASN A 86 -10.70 -7.59 -6.91
CA ASN A 86 -11.41 -7.99 -8.12
C ASN A 86 -10.54 -8.99 -8.90
N SER A 87 -10.98 -10.25 -8.92
CA SER A 87 -10.24 -11.31 -9.60
C SER A 87 -10.33 -11.27 -11.12
N LEU A 88 -11.37 -10.65 -11.70
CA LEU A 88 -11.55 -10.57 -13.14
C LEU A 88 -10.50 -9.66 -13.81
N ASP A 89 -10.19 -8.55 -13.12
CA ASP A 89 -9.28 -7.52 -13.65
C ASP A 89 -7.92 -7.52 -12.97
N THR A 90 -7.65 -8.48 -12.07
CA THR A 90 -6.47 -8.47 -11.19
C THR A 90 -6.24 -7.09 -10.55
N ALA A 91 -7.31 -6.53 -10.01
CA ALA A 91 -7.33 -5.20 -9.45
C ALA A 91 -7.67 -5.23 -7.96
N PHE A 92 -7.25 -4.20 -7.26
CA PHE A 92 -7.68 -3.96 -5.88
C PHE A 92 -8.13 -2.51 -5.70
N THR A 93 -9.03 -2.33 -4.73
CA THR A 93 -9.43 -1.02 -4.24
C THR A 93 -9.27 -1.00 -2.73
N VAL A 94 -8.61 0.03 -2.21
CA VAL A 94 -8.58 0.35 -0.79
C VAL A 94 -9.51 1.53 -0.57
N SER A 95 -10.58 1.33 0.18
CA SER A 95 -11.55 2.38 0.50
C SER A 95 -11.39 2.85 1.94
N ASN A 96 -11.96 4.01 2.25
CA ASN A 96 -11.92 4.64 3.58
C ASN A 96 -10.50 5.03 4.04
N ALA A 97 -9.57 5.25 3.12
CA ALA A 97 -8.34 5.96 3.44
C ALA A 97 -8.66 7.44 3.74
N THR A 98 -7.77 8.12 4.43
CA THR A 98 -7.93 9.55 4.74
C THR A 98 -6.79 10.36 4.15
N GLY A 99 -7.01 11.64 3.89
CA GLY A 99 -5.98 12.56 3.39
C GLY A 99 -4.73 12.59 4.28
N ARG A 100 -4.90 12.37 5.57
CA ARG A 100 -3.83 12.36 6.57
C ARG A 100 -2.68 11.39 6.24
N VAL A 101 -2.96 10.20 5.68
CA VAL A 101 -1.90 9.23 5.32
C VAL A 101 -1.02 9.73 4.19
N LEU A 102 -1.54 10.63 3.36
CA LEU A 102 -0.82 11.27 2.27
C LEU A 102 -0.15 12.57 2.74
N ALA A 103 -0.85 13.36 3.56
CA ALA A 103 -0.38 14.65 4.06
C ALA A 103 0.98 14.56 4.74
N LYS A 104 1.18 13.55 5.60
CA LYS A 104 2.41 13.37 6.37
C LYS A 104 3.66 13.09 5.51
N GLN A 105 3.46 12.80 4.22
CA GLN A 105 4.53 12.55 3.26
C GLN A 105 4.89 13.80 2.42
N ILE A 106 4.12 14.87 2.55
CA ILE A 106 4.29 16.08 1.73
C ILE A 106 5.36 16.99 2.34
N PRO A 107 6.36 17.42 1.56
CA PRO A 107 7.40 18.34 2.02
C PRO A 107 6.85 19.69 2.47
N ASP A 108 7.56 20.36 3.39
CA ASP A 108 7.21 21.68 3.91
C ASP A 108 7.09 22.76 2.86
N THR A 109 7.79 22.63 1.74
CA THR A 109 7.65 23.51 0.58
C THR A 109 6.24 23.57 0.00
N TYR A 110 5.41 22.55 0.25
CA TYR A 110 4.03 22.42 -0.18
C TYR A 110 3.06 22.39 1.01
N LYS A 111 3.34 23.23 2.01
CA LYS A 111 2.61 23.25 3.27
C LYS A 111 1.10 23.41 3.08
N ASP A 112 0.65 24.28 2.18
CA ASP A 112 -0.78 24.52 1.97
C ASP A 112 -1.50 23.26 1.48
N LEU A 113 -0.89 22.50 0.56
CA LEU A 113 -1.41 21.22 0.10
C LEU A 113 -1.41 20.18 1.22
N ARG A 114 -0.35 20.14 2.02
CA ARG A 114 -0.26 19.23 3.18
C ARG A 114 -1.38 19.49 4.18
N ASP A 115 -1.56 20.74 4.57
CA ASP A 115 -2.56 21.15 5.56
C ASP A 115 -3.99 20.90 5.05
N ALA A 116 -4.23 21.12 3.75
CA ALA A 116 -5.50 20.80 3.10
C ALA A 116 -5.79 19.29 3.12
N LEU A 117 -4.81 18.45 2.77
CA LEU A 117 -4.95 16.99 2.83
C LEU A 117 -5.12 16.49 4.27
N GLU A 118 -4.45 17.08 5.25
CA GLU A 118 -4.61 16.70 6.66
C GLU A 118 -6.01 17.00 7.18
N SER A 119 -6.64 18.07 6.70
CA SER A 119 -8.01 18.48 7.06
C SER A 119 -9.09 17.85 6.16
N TYR A 120 -8.71 17.14 5.10
CA TYR A 120 -9.67 16.51 4.19
C TYR A 120 -10.37 15.33 4.87
N ASP A 121 -11.68 15.48 5.11
CA ASP A 121 -12.51 14.55 5.90
C ASP A 121 -13.24 13.49 5.06
N GLN A 122 -13.23 13.63 3.71
CA GLN A 122 -13.88 12.66 2.85
C GLN A 122 -13.03 11.40 2.68
N PRO A 123 -13.66 10.23 2.55
CA PRO A 123 -12.93 8.99 2.33
C PRO A 123 -12.24 8.99 0.96
N ILE A 124 -10.99 8.57 0.96
CA ILE A 124 -10.17 8.42 -0.26
C ILE A 124 -10.14 6.95 -0.66
N SER A 125 -10.20 6.71 -1.98
CA SER A 125 -9.99 5.39 -2.56
C SER A 125 -8.64 5.30 -3.27
N ILE A 126 -7.88 4.23 -2.99
CA ILE A 126 -6.66 3.89 -3.72
C ILE A 126 -6.99 2.70 -4.62
N ASN A 127 -6.77 2.86 -5.92
CA ASN A 127 -7.03 1.83 -6.91
C ASN A 127 -5.73 1.37 -7.54
N GLY A 128 -5.57 0.07 -7.76
CA GLY A 128 -4.37 -0.46 -8.37
C GLY A 128 -4.61 -1.83 -9.00
N LYS A 129 -3.59 -2.29 -9.72
CA LYS A 129 -3.55 -3.62 -10.33
C LYS A 129 -2.39 -4.41 -9.74
N PHE A 130 -2.49 -5.73 -9.82
CA PHE A 130 -1.44 -6.62 -9.35
C PHE A 130 -1.27 -7.81 -10.30
N ASP A 131 -0.11 -8.49 -10.19
CA ASP A 131 0.14 -9.76 -10.84
C ASP A 131 1.02 -10.63 -9.93
N PHE A 132 0.77 -11.94 -9.93
CA PHE A 132 1.54 -12.86 -9.10
C PHE A 132 2.97 -13.00 -9.58
N THR A 133 3.90 -12.97 -8.63
CA THR A 133 5.34 -13.19 -8.87
C THR A 133 5.83 -14.50 -8.27
N GLY A 134 5.07 -15.08 -7.35
CA GLY A 134 5.41 -16.36 -6.75
C GLY A 134 4.27 -16.88 -5.89
N ILE A 135 4.10 -18.20 -5.92
CA ILE A 135 3.11 -18.90 -5.12
C ILE A 135 3.79 -20.08 -4.43
N SER A 136 3.60 -20.16 -3.12
CA SER A 136 4.05 -21.27 -2.29
C SER A 136 3.03 -21.54 -1.18
N GLN A 137 3.38 -21.36 0.08
CA GLN A 137 2.43 -21.32 1.20
C GLN A 137 1.62 -20.02 1.23
N ASN A 138 2.16 -18.98 0.59
CA ASN A 138 1.52 -17.66 0.39
C ASN A 138 1.62 -17.30 -1.09
N ALA A 139 0.73 -16.44 -1.56
CA ALA A 139 0.85 -15.81 -2.86
C ALA A 139 1.52 -14.44 -2.72
N TYR A 140 2.53 -14.19 -3.55
CA TYR A 140 3.23 -12.92 -3.63
C TYR A 140 2.94 -12.25 -4.97
N PHE A 141 2.79 -10.94 -4.95
CA PHE A 141 2.43 -10.20 -6.14
C PHE A 141 3.11 -8.84 -6.22
N THR A 142 3.38 -8.41 -7.44
CA THR A 142 3.77 -7.04 -7.76
C THR A 142 2.55 -6.18 -7.95
N ILE A 143 2.72 -4.88 -7.73
CA ILE A 143 1.66 -3.88 -7.85
C ILE A 143 2.06 -2.87 -8.92
N TYR A 144 1.10 -2.43 -9.71
CA TYR A 144 1.29 -1.45 -10.78
C TYR A 144 0.01 -0.64 -11.04
N ASN A 145 0.13 0.45 -11.80
CA ASN A 145 -0.98 1.32 -12.18
C ASN A 145 -1.84 1.72 -10.97
N THR A 146 -1.18 2.18 -9.91
CA THR A 146 -1.85 2.49 -8.64
C THR A 146 -1.89 3.99 -8.43
N SER A 147 -3.07 4.50 -8.13
CA SER A 147 -3.30 5.91 -7.81
C SER A 147 -4.43 6.11 -6.81
N ALA A 148 -4.43 7.29 -6.21
CA ALA A 148 -5.56 7.84 -5.46
C ALA A 148 -5.89 9.22 -6.05
N THR A 149 -7.17 9.49 -6.26
CA THR A 149 -7.65 10.80 -6.72
C THR A 149 -8.49 11.44 -5.62
N ILE A 150 -8.23 12.71 -5.36
CA ILE A 150 -8.95 13.56 -4.41
C ILE A 150 -9.50 14.71 -5.21
N ASN A 151 -10.81 14.75 -5.37
CA ASN A 151 -11.47 15.77 -6.18
C ASN A 151 -11.86 16.96 -5.33
N ASN A 152 -11.79 18.14 -5.91
CA ASN A 152 -12.22 19.40 -5.30
C ASN A 152 -11.53 19.70 -3.95
N LEU A 153 -10.23 19.46 -3.85
CA LEU A 153 -9.46 19.87 -2.68
C LEU A 153 -9.20 21.36 -2.72
N GLU A 154 -9.61 22.09 -1.68
CA GLU A 154 -9.33 23.52 -1.55
C GLU A 154 -7.96 23.73 -0.90
N TYR A 155 -7.00 24.33 -1.62
CA TYR A 155 -5.74 24.79 -1.06
C TYR A 155 -5.22 26.02 -1.85
N SER A 156 -4.41 26.84 -1.18
CA SER A 156 -3.88 28.10 -1.75
C SER A 156 -4.95 29.04 -2.33
N GLY A 157 -6.22 28.92 -1.89
CA GLY A 157 -7.34 29.75 -2.28
C GLY A 157 -8.05 29.33 -3.58
N GLU A 158 -7.70 28.19 -4.15
CA GLU A 158 -8.32 27.61 -5.34
C GLU A 158 -8.73 26.16 -5.09
N THR A 159 -9.61 25.63 -5.92
CA THR A 159 -10.08 24.24 -5.86
C THR A 159 -9.34 23.42 -6.91
N HIS A 160 -8.77 22.30 -6.51
CA HIS A 160 -7.94 21.45 -7.37
C HIS A 160 -8.32 19.98 -7.27
N ASP A 161 -8.13 19.24 -8.34
CA ASP A 161 -8.11 17.78 -8.33
C ASP A 161 -6.67 17.28 -8.12
N ILE A 162 -6.47 16.43 -7.12
CA ILE A 162 -5.15 15.92 -6.78
C ILE A 162 -5.08 14.43 -7.12
N THR A 163 -4.11 14.05 -7.92
CA THR A 163 -3.79 12.66 -8.19
C THR A 163 -2.47 12.27 -7.56
N VAL A 164 -2.51 11.31 -6.65
CA VAL A 164 -1.32 10.69 -6.03
C VAL A 164 -1.01 9.40 -6.76
N ALA A 165 0.09 9.35 -7.49
CA ALA A 165 0.57 8.17 -8.19
C ALA A 165 1.52 7.38 -7.30
N PHE A 166 1.37 6.05 -7.26
CA PHE A 166 2.27 5.15 -6.56
C PHE A 166 3.23 4.49 -7.56
N ARG A 167 4.46 4.25 -7.12
CA ARG A 167 5.45 3.54 -7.93
C ARG A 167 5.06 2.07 -8.05
N GLY A 168 5.17 1.54 -9.26
CA GLY A 168 5.00 0.11 -9.51
C GLY A 168 6.22 -0.72 -9.10
N TYR A 169 6.30 -1.94 -9.64
CA TYR A 169 7.48 -2.82 -9.46
C TYR A 169 8.80 -2.09 -9.78
N PRO A 170 9.88 -2.29 -9.03
CA PRO A 170 10.02 -3.20 -7.86
C PRO A 170 9.65 -2.57 -6.51
N TYR A 171 9.02 -1.40 -6.48
CA TYR A 171 8.83 -0.59 -5.28
C TYR A 171 7.56 -0.91 -4.51
N SER A 172 6.49 -1.33 -5.21
CA SER A 172 5.22 -1.72 -4.58
C SER A 172 4.95 -3.19 -4.80
N SER A 173 4.48 -3.87 -3.76
CA SER A 173 4.28 -5.32 -3.76
C SER A 173 3.24 -5.71 -2.72
N GLY A 174 2.82 -6.97 -2.73
CA GLY A 174 1.94 -7.49 -1.73
C GLY A 174 2.10 -8.98 -1.50
N ALA A 175 1.41 -9.47 -0.47
CA ALA A 175 1.33 -10.87 -0.15
C ALA A 175 -0.09 -11.21 0.34
N TYR A 176 -0.52 -12.41 0.03
CA TYR A 176 -1.74 -13.00 0.57
C TYR A 176 -1.43 -14.34 1.21
N GLY A 177 -2.03 -14.62 2.35
CA GLY A 177 -1.88 -15.87 3.07
C GLY A 177 -2.97 -16.07 4.12
N ARG A 178 -2.83 -17.15 4.90
CA ARG A 178 -3.77 -17.47 5.97
C ARG A 178 -3.06 -17.64 7.31
N ILE A 179 -3.62 -17.05 8.36
CA ILE A 179 -3.17 -17.23 9.74
C ILE A 179 -4.36 -17.69 10.58
N GLY A 180 -4.33 -18.96 10.99
CA GLY A 180 -5.48 -19.59 11.64
C GLY A 180 -6.67 -19.65 10.70
N GLU A 181 -7.78 -19.04 11.10
CA GLU A 181 -9.02 -18.95 10.31
C GLU A 181 -9.15 -17.66 9.47
N TYR A 182 -8.18 -16.75 9.56
CA TYR A 182 -8.21 -15.47 8.87
C TYR A 182 -7.39 -15.49 7.58
N ASP A 183 -8.01 -15.08 6.50
CA ASP A 183 -7.31 -14.68 5.28
C ASP A 183 -6.72 -13.29 5.48
N ILE A 184 -5.44 -13.12 5.13
CA ILE A 184 -4.72 -11.87 5.33
C ILE A 184 -4.13 -11.42 4.00
N ILE A 185 -4.33 -10.14 3.68
CA ILE A 185 -3.66 -9.46 2.58
C ILE A 185 -2.82 -8.32 3.12
N GLU A 186 -1.59 -8.25 2.66
CA GLU A 186 -0.63 -7.19 2.97
C GLU A 186 -0.19 -6.52 1.68
N ILE A 187 -0.23 -5.18 1.66
CA ILE A 187 0.08 -4.37 0.49
C ILE A 187 1.05 -3.27 0.91
N TYR A 188 2.17 -3.18 0.20
CA TYR A 188 3.15 -2.10 0.30
C TYR A 188 3.01 -1.19 -0.90
N LEU A 189 2.64 0.06 -0.66
CA LEU A 189 2.51 1.08 -1.69
C LEU A 189 3.58 2.13 -1.50
N ARG A 190 4.41 2.32 -2.52
CA ARG A 190 5.43 3.35 -2.55
C ARG A 190 4.89 4.59 -3.24
N LEU A 191 4.83 5.70 -2.53
CA LEU A 191 4.48 7.00 -3.11
C LEU A 191 5.47 7.37 -4.23
N GLY A 192 4.95 7.84 -5.34
CA GLY A 192 5.73 8.19 -6.53
C GLY A 192 5.74 9.67 -6.79
N ALA A 193 4.57 10.24 -7.11
CA ALA A 193 4.43 11.63 -7.50
C ALA A 193 3.04 12.16 -7.16
N ILE A 194 2.91 13.48 -7.08
CA ILE A 194 1.63 14.18 -6.97
C ILE A 194 1.42 15.06 -8.19
N PHE A 195 0.24 14.97 -8.77
CA PHE A 195 -0.21 15.77 -9.90
C PHE A 195 -1.41 16.62 -9.49
N VAL A 196 -1.56 17.78 -10.12
CA VAL A 196 -2.64 18.73 -9.88
C VAL A 196 -3.35 18.98 -11.21
N ASP A 197 -4.69 18.93 -11.20
CA ASP A 197 -5.57 19.29 -12.32
C ASP A 197 -5.20 18.59 -13.64
N ASP A 198 -5.07 17.27 -13.63
CA ASP A 198 -4.68 16.46 -14.79
C ASP A 198 -3.36 16.88 -15.47
N GLY A 199 -2.52 17.59 -14.72
CA GLY A 199 -1.20 18.04 -15.18
C GLY A 199 -0.32 16.89 -15.66
N GLN A 200 0.38 17.09 -16.78
CA GLN A 200 1.34 16.09 -17.30
C GLN A 200 2.65 16.06 -16.49
N THR A 201 2.94 17.16 -15.80
CA THR A 201 4.15 17.29 -14.98
C THR A 201 3.76 17.21 -13.50
N PRO A 202 4.43 16.38 -12.71
CA PRO A 202 4.12 16.29 -11.30
C PRO A 202 4.46 17.60 -10.57
N LEU A 203 3.64 17.95 -9.58
CA LEU A 203 3.95 19.04 -8.65
C LEU A 203 5.25 18.74 -7.89
N PHE A 204 5.43 17.50 -7.48
CA PHE A 204 6.70 16.98 -6.97
C PHE A 204 6.74 15.44 -7.06
N GLU A 205 7.96 14.88 -6.99
CA GLU A 205 8.21 13.46 -6.91
C GLU A 205 8.87 13.11 -5.57
N TYR A 206 8.45 11.99 -5.00
CA TYR A 206 9.06 11.47 -3.77
C TYR A 206 10.46 10.93 -4.07
N PRO A 207 11.48 11.38 -3.33
CA PRO A 207 12.84 10.88 -3.51
C PRO A 207 12.95 9.40 -3.10
N ILE A 208 13.89 8.70 -3.72
CA ILE A 208 14.23 7.30 -3.42
C ILE A 208 15.74 7.13 -3.25
N SER A 209 16.43 8.20 -2.88
CA SER A 209 17.89 8.24 -2.82
C SER A 209 18.47 7.54 -1.60
N SER A 210 17.68 7.33 -0.55
CA SER A 210 18.12 6.71 0.69
C SER A 210 17.11 5.69 1.22
N GLN A 211 17.54 4.83 2.15
CA GLN A 211 16.65 3.91 2.84
C GLN A 211 15.60 4.66 3.70
N ALA A 212 15.97 5.83 4.24
CA ALA A 212 15.04 6.67 4.98
C ALA A 212 13.94 7.21 4.06
N ASP A 213 14.28 7.70 2.87
CA ASP A 213 13.29 8.14 1.87
C ASP A 213 12.36 6.99 1.48
N LEU A 214 12.92 5.81 1.26
CA LEU A 214 12.13 4.62 0.97
C LEU A 214 11.15 4.30 2.09
N THR A 215 11.55 4.40 3.35
CA THR A 215 10.68 4.13 4.50
C THR A 215 9.56 5.17 4.59
N LYS A 216 9.88 6.44 4.53
CA LYS A 216 8.91 7.55 4.63
C LYS A 216 7.86 7.49 3.52
N ALA A 217 8.29 7.26 2.27
CA ALA A 217 7.38 7.21 1.13
C ALA A 217 6.55 5.91 1.05
N THR A 218 6.50 5.08 2.09
CA THR A 218 5.74 3.81 2.07
C THR A 218 4.48 3.87 2.91
N LEU A 219 3.37 3.46 2.30
CA LEU A 219 2.16 3.05 3.00
C LEU A 219 2.17 1.53 3.12
N PHE A 220 1.99 1.01 4.32
CA PHE A 220 1.80 -0.42 4.55
C PHE A 220 0.37 -0.69 4.98
N LEU A 221 -0.33 -1.46 4.18
CA LEU A 221 -1.71 -1.85 4.41
C LEU A 221 -1.76 -3.30 4.84
N ARG A 222 -2.53 -3.59 5.87
CA ARG A 222 -2.91 -4.93 6.28
C ARG A 222 -4.41 -5.03 6.41
N ALA A 223 -4.99 -6.01 5.73
CA ALA A 223 -6.42 -6.28 5.77
C ALA A 223 -6.69 -7.77 5.97
N THR A 224 -7.81 -8.08 6.63
CA THR A 224 -8.21 -9.43 7.02
C THR A 224 -9.69 -9.69 6.71
N ARG A 225 -10.04 -10.94 6.53
CA ARG A 225 -11.42 -11.42 6.51
C ARG A 225 -11.52 -12.82 7.12
#